data_9a6801cf7c30afd441dea1037f9ca847
#
_entry.id   9a6801cf7c30afd441dea1037f9ca847
#
_cell.length_a   1.000
_cell.length_b   1.000
_cell.length_c   1.000
_cell.angle_alpha   90.00
_cell.angle_beta   90.00
_cell.angle_gamma   90.00
#
_symmetry.space_group_name_H-M   'P 1'
#
loop_
_entity.id
_entity.type
_entity.pdbx_description
1 polymer ?
#
loop_
_entity_poly.entity_id
_entity_poly.type
_entity_poly.pdbx_seq_one_letter_code
_entity_poly.pdbx_strand_id
1 'polypeptide(L)'
;MSRPRKSKIEFSRPLLVDRVPRKGSHEVFAAEPQECLELAKRFSLPKLHSVKAHLIATPYRGGGLKVTGSVDADIEQISVISLELFASRMHCDVERYFLPPKILVDAVEDDADPIENGEIDLGELVAETIALELDAYPRKPGETYDDPALDSDDNETKPPSPFAKILKTD
;
A
#
# COMPACT_ATOMS: atom_id res chain seq x y z
N MET A 1 18.67 24.58 -18.28
CA MET A 1 17.48 23.83 -17.90
C MET A 1 17.91 22.64 -17.08
N SER A 2 17.74 22.70 -15.77
CA SER A 2 18.06 21.59 -14.88
C SER A 2 17.04 20.47 -15.08
N ARG A 3 17.51 19.29 -15.48
CA ARG A 3 16.69 18.06 -15.42
C ARG A 3 16.22 17.89 -13.98
N PRO A 4 14.93 17.59 -13.73
CA PRO A 4 14.50 17.23 -12.41
C PRO A 4 15.36 16.04 -11.95
N ARG A 5 16.00 16.17 -10.78
CA ARG A 5 16.68 15.04 -10.14
C ARG A 5 15.61 13.97 -9.95
N LYS A 6 15.73 12.84 -10.68
CA LYS A 6 14.99 11.62 -10.32
C LYS A 6 15.25 11.43 -8.83
N SER A 7 14.21 11.48 -8.02
CA SER A 7 14.29 11.07 -6.62
C SER A 7 14.96 9.70 -6.63
N LYS A 8 16.00 9.54 -5.82
CA LYS A 8 16.69 8.25 -5.69
C LYS A 8 15.62 7.25 -5.24
N ILE A 9 15.25 6.36 -6.15
CA ILE A 9 14.29 5.29 -5.84
C ILE A 9 15.00 4.40 -4.83
N GLU A 10 14.40 4.24 -3.67
CA GLU A 10 14.97 3.52 -2.53
C GLU A 10 15.08 2.02 -2.81
N PHE A 11 14.18 1.51 -3.63
CA PHE A 11 14.07 0.10 -3.99
C PHE A 11 13.69 0.00 -5.46
N SER A 12 14.63 -0.39 -6.32
CA SER A 12 14.45 -0.40 -7.78
C SER A 12 14.80 -1.77 -8.37
N ARG A 13 13.88 -2.29 -9.19
CA ARG A 13 14.04 -3.55 -9.95
C ARG A 13 13.47 -3.36 -11.35
N PRO A 14 14.21 -2.69 -12.27
CA PRO A 14 13.71 -2.38 -13.59
C PRO A 14 13.54 -3.65 -14.44
N LEU A 15 12.39 -3.77 -15.08
CA LEU A 15 12.06 -4.82 -16.03
C LEU A 15 11.79 -4.20 -17.40
N LEU A 16 12.57 -4.61 -18.39
CA LEU A 16 12.37 -4.20 -19.78
C LEU A 16 11.18 -4.97 -20.37
N VAL A 17 10.19 -4.25 -20.88
CA VAL A 17 8.95 -4.82 -21.43
C VAL A 17 9.24 -5.76 -22.60
N ASP A 18 10.18 -5.37 -23.48
CA ASP A 18 10.55 -6.16 -24.65
C ASP A 18 11.25 -7.50 -24.30
N ARG A 19 11.75 -7.64 -23.09
CA ARG A 19 12.40 -8.87 -22.62
C ARG A 19 11.44 -9.88 -22.00
N VAL A 20 10.21 -9.48 -21.75
CA VAL A 20 9.20 -10.39 -21.18
C VAL A 20 8.73 -11.37 -22.27
N PRO A 21 8.96 -12.68 -22.10
CA PRO A 21 8.54 -13.66 -23.09
C PRO A 21 7.00 -13.78 -23.10
N ARG A 22 6.45 -14.31 -24.19
CA ARG A 22 5.00 -14.52 -24.32
C ARG A 22 4.40 -15.42 -23.23
N LYS A 23 5.22 -16.30 -22.65
CA LYS A 23 4.83 -17.18 -21.54
C LYS A 23 4.80 -16.49 -20.17
N GLY A 24 5.24 -15.23 -20.13
CA GLY A 24 5.46 -14.49 -18.89
C GLY A 24 6.87 -14.68 -18.33
N SER A 25 7.24 -13.79 -17.41
CA SER A 25 8.49 -13.82 -16.65
C SER A 25 8.18 -13.91 -15.16
N HIS A 26 8.88 -14.81 -14.45
CA HIS A 26 8.79 -14.95 -13.01
C HIS A 26 9.90 -14.14 -12.36
N GLU A 27 9.51 -13.15 -11.57
CA GLU A 27 10.42 -12.24 -10.92
C GLU A 27 10.34 -12.45 -9.40
N VAL A 28 11.42 -12.99 -8.82
CA VAL A 28 11.52 -13.25 -7.38
C VAL A 28 12.70 -12.47 -6.83
N PHE A 29 12.45 -11.57 -5.92
CA PHE A 29 13.48 -10.73 -5.32
C PHE A 29 13.13 -10.31 -3.89
N ALA A 30 14.14 -9.87 -3.17
CA ALA A 30 14.00 -9.33 -1.82
C ALA A 30 14.71 -7.98 -1.72
N ALA A 31 14.29 -7.17 -0.75
CA ALA A 31 14.98 -5.94 -0.43
C ALA A 31 16.24 -6.24 0.39
N GLU A 32 17.33 -5.54 0.06
CA GLU A 32 18.55 -5.56 0.84
C GLU A 32 18.37 -4.79 2.16
N PRO A 33 19.21 -5.05 3.20
CA PRO A 33 19.09 -4.34 4.47
C PRO A 33 19.09 -2.82 4.35
N GLN A 34 19.89 -2.26 3.44
CA GLN A 34 19.95 -0.83 3.21
C GLN A 34 18.66 -0.32 2.54
N GLU A 35 18.10 -1.08 1.61
CA GLU A 35 16.82 -0.76 0.97
C GLU A 35 15.67 -0.80 2.00
N CYS A 36 15.67 -1.78 2.90
CA CYS A 36 14.71 -1.85 4.01
C CYS A 36 14.79 -0.62 4.92
N LEU A 37 15.99 -0.10 5.21
CA LEU A 37 16.16 1.13 6.00
C LEU A 37 15.56 2.35 5.30
N GLU A 38 15.79 2.49 3.99
CA GLU A 38 15.27 3.62 3.22
C GLU A 38 13.73 3.52 3.07
N LEU A 39 13.21 2.33 2.81
CA LEU A 39 11.76 2.08 2.76
C LEU A 39 11.08 2.33 4.12
N ALA A 40 11.69 1.92 5.23
CA ALA A 40 11.16 2.20 6.57
C ALA A 40 11.02 3.71 6.81
N LYS A 41 11.99 4.52 6.38
CA LYS A 41 11.92 5.98 6.44
C LYS A 41 10.78 6.53 5.57
N ARG A 42 10.66 6.04 4.33
CA ARG A 42 9.60 6.43 3.40
C ARG A 42 8.21 6.17 3.96
N PHE A 43 8.02 5.02 4.61
CA PHE A 43 6.75 4.61 5.20
C PHE A 43 6.52 5.12 6.62
N SER A 44 7.49 5.84 7.20
CA SER A 44 7.46 6.28 8.60
C SER A 44 7.29 5.12 9.59
N LEU A 45 7.85 3.96 9.26
CA LEU A 45 7.85 2.78 10.12
C LEU A 45 9.03 2.82 11.09
N PRO A 46 8.88 2.36 12.33
CA PRO A 46 9.98 2.14 13.25
C PRO A 46 11.05 1.23 12.66
N LYS A 47 10.62 0.15 11.99
CA LYS A 47 11.52 -0.79 11.32
C LYS A 47 10.81 -1.60 10.24
N LEU A 48 11.54 -1.91 9.18
CA LEU A 48 11.19 -2.87 8.14
C LEU A 48 12.28 -3.93 8.12
N HIS A 49 11.95 -5.15 8.51
CA HIS A 49 12.92 -6.25 8.64
C HIS A 49 13.20 -6.94 7.31
N SER A 50 12.17 -7.18 6.53
CA SER A 50 12.29 -7.85 5.24
C SER A 50 11.15 -7.46 4.31
N VAL A 51 11.45 -7.48 3.01
CA VAL A 51 10.48 -7.45 1.93
C VAL A 51 10.85 -8.54 0.94
N LYS A 52 9.88 -9.36 0.55
CA LYS A 52 10.04 -10.41 -0.47
C LYS A 52 8.90 -10.29 -1.47
N ALA A 53 9.23 -10.33 -2.75
CA ALA A 53 8.27 -10.26 -3.82
C ALA A 53 8.35 -11.51 -4.71
N HIS A 54 7.19 -12.04 -5.05
CA HIS A 54 7.01 -13.12 -6.01
C HIS A 54 6.02 -12.63 -7.07
N LEU A 55 6.54 -12.15 -8.19
CA LEU A 55 5.75 -11.52 -9.24
C LEU A 55 5.82 -12.29 -10.53
N ILE A 56 4.77 -12.21 -11.32
CA ILE A 56 4.69 -12.77 -12.68
C ILE A 56 4.29 -11.62 -13.60
N ALA A 57 5.17 -11.26 -14.52
CA ALA A 57 4.89 -10.30 -15.57
C ALA A 57 4.47 -11.04 -16.83
N THR A 58 3.29 -10.76 -17.36
CA THR A 58 2.76 -11.34 -18.60
C THR A 58 2.46 -10.23 -19.61
N PRO A 59 2.69 -10.51 -20.91
CA PRO A 59 2.29 -9.56 -21.95
C PRO A 59 0.79 -9.26 -21.89
N TYR A 60 0.47 -7.99 -22.00
CA TYR A 60 -0.89 -7.49 -22.04
C TYR A 60 -1.14 -6.70 -23.32
N ARG A 61 -2.40 -6.39 -23.61
CA ARG A 61 -2.81 -5.70 -24.85
C ARG A 61 -1.98 -4.44 -25.14
N GLY A 62 -1.79 -4.16 -26.43
CA GLY A 62 -1.16 -2.92 -26.87
C GLY A 62 0.34 -2.80 -26.57
N GLY A 63 1.04 -3.91 -26.34
CA GLY A 63 2.44 -3.90 -25.93
C GLY A 63 2.63 -3.55 -24.45
N GLY A 64 1.58 -3.70 -23.65
CA GLY A 64 1.62 -3.54 -22.20
C GLY A 64 2.02 -4.81 -21.44
N LEU A 65 2.06 -4.71 -20.14
CA LEU A 65 2.27 -5.83 -19.20
C LEU A 65 1.17 -5.88 -18.14
N LYS A 66 0.81 -7.08 -17.75
CA LYS A 66 0.09 -7.37 -16.52
C LYS A 66 1.06 -7.98 -15.53
N VAL A 67 1.15 -7.43 -14.34
CA VAL A 67 1.95 -7.93 -13.24
C VAL A 67 1.02 -8.45 -12.15
N THR A 68 1.18 -9.71 -11.79
CA THR A 68 0.43 -10.38 -10.71
C THR A 68 1.37 -11.06 -9.75
N GLY A 69 0.93 -11.31 -8.54
CA GLY A 69 1.72 -12.05 -7.56
C GLY A 69 1.47 -11.62 -6.14
N SER A 70 2.47 -11.72 -5.29
CA SER A 70 2.38 -11.35 -3.89
C SER A 70 3.65 -10.71 -3.35
N VAL A 71 3.47 -9.94 -2.30
CA VAL A 71 4.53 -9.30 -1.53
C VAL A 71 4.36 -9.65 -0.07
N ASP A 72 5.41 -10.14 0.56
CA ASP A 72 5.49 -10.38 1.99
C ASP A 72 6.44 -9.37 2.65
N ALA A 73 6.02 -8.76 3.73
CA ALA A 73 6.84 -7.83 4.50
C ALA A 73 6.73 -8.08 6.00
N ASP A 74 7.87 -8.09 6.69
CA ASP A 74 7.94 -8.12 8.15
C ASP A 74 8.28 -6.72 8.66
N ILE A 75 7.38 -6.11 9.42
CA ILE A 75 7.46 -4.72 9.87
C ILE A 75 7.32 -4.59 11.38
N GLU A 76 7.78 -3.47 11.93
CA GLU A 76 7.43 -3.03 13.28
C GLU A 76 6.56 -1.78 13.18
N GLN A 77 5.51 -1.74 13.99
CA GLN A 77 4.58 -0.62 14.08
C GLN A 77 4.40 -0.20 15.55
N ILE A 78 3.88 0.99 15.76
CA ILE A 78 3.51 1.48 17.09
C ILE A 78 1.99 1.45 17.19
N SER A 79 1.46 0.73 18.19
CA SER A 79 0.02 0.70 18.45
C SER A 79 -0.50 2.10 18.78
N VAL A 80 -1.62 2.49 18.16
CA VAL A 80 -2.29 3.75 18.47
C VAL A 80 -3.01 3.72 19.82
N ILE A 81 -3.18 2.54 20.43
CA ILE A 81 -3.84 2.35 21.73
C ILE A 81 -2.82 2.41 22.85
N SER A 82 -1.87 1.47 22.87
CA SER A 82 -0.87 1.35 23.95
C SER A 82 0.37 2.20 23.75
N LEU A 83 0.60 2.69 22.54
CA LEU A 83 1.85 3.35 22.12
C LEU A 83 3.07 2.44 22.22
N GLU A 84 2.84 1.12 22.29
CA GLU A 84 3.89 0.12 22.31
C GLU A 84 4.30 -0.34 20.92
N LEU A 85 5.54 -0.71 20.79
CA LEU A 85 6.12 -1.28 19.58
C LEU A 85 5.66 -2.74 19.45
N PHE A 86 5.26 -3.14 18.27
CA PHE A 86 4.91 -4.54 17.98
C PHE A 86 5.32 -4.95 16.57
N ALA A 87 5.65 -6.22 16.40
CA ALA A 87 5.95 -6.80 15.10
C ALA A 87 4.67 -7.23 14.40
N SER A 88 4.60 -7.00 13.10
CA SER A 88 3.51 -7.39 12.23
C SER A 88 4.05 -7.98 10.94
N ARG A 89 3.32 -8.94 10.38
CA ARG A 89 3.59 -9.49 9.05
C ARG A 89 2.49 -9.08 8.10
N MET A 90 2.89 -8.57 6.94
CA MET A 90 1.99 -8.20 5.86
C MET A 90 2.11 -9.21 4.72
N HIS A 91 0.98 -9.54 4.12
CA HIS A 91 0.90 -10.27 2.87
C HIS A 91 -0.03 -9.50 1.95
N CYS A 92 0.48 -9.04 0.82
CA CYS A 92 -0.24 -8.18 -0.11
C CYS A 92 -0.31 -8.88 -1.47
N ASP A 93 -1.51 -8.98 -2.03
CA ASP A 93 -1.69 -9.44 -3.40
C ASP A 93 -1.40 -8.29 -4.37
N VAL A 94 -0.77 -8.61 -5.49
CA VAL A 94 -0.42 -7.66 -6.54
C VAL A 94 -1.19 -8.01 -7.81
N GLU A 95 -1.93 -7.05 -8.33
CA GLU A 95 -2.46 -7.06 -9.68
C GLU A 95 -2.38 -5.63 -10.24
N ARG A 96 -1.51 -5.43 -11.23
CA ARG A 96 -1.28 -4.13 -11.86
C ARG A 96 -1.14 -4.26 -13.37
N TYR A 97 -1.61 -3.26 -14.06
CA TYR A 97 -1.55 -3.16 -15.51
C TYR A 97 -0.66 -1.99 -15.91
N PHE A 98 0.17 -2.21 -16.92
CA PHE A 98 1.06 -1.21 -17.48
C PHE A 98 0.83 -1.09 -18.96
N LEU A 99 0.62 0.12 -19.47
CA LEU A 99 0.37 0.38 -20.87
C LEU A 99 1.33 1.44 -21.44
N PRO A 100 1.71 1.32 -22.72
CA PRO A 100 2.41 2.40 -23.41
C PRO A 100 1.60 3.69 -23.37
N PRO A 101 2.24 4.88 -23.21
CA PRO A 101 1.53 6.15 -23.09
C PRO A 101 0.55 6.45 -24.23
N LYS A 102 0.82 5.97 -25.44
CA LYS A 102 -0.05 6.16 -26.62
C LYS A 102 -1.39 5.44 -26.49
N ILE A 103 -1.44 4.35 -25.74
CA ILE A 103 -2.64 3.53 -25.55
C ILE A 103 -3.38 3.96 -24.28
N LEU A 104 -2.66 4.48 -23.29
CA LEU A 104 -3.24 4.99 -22.07
C LEU A 104 -4.27 6.12 -22.30
N VAL A 105 -4.05 6.94 -23.33
CA VAL A 105 -4.97 8.06 -23.69
C VAL A 105 -6.33 7.55 -24.14
N ASP A 106 -6.40 6.38 -24.75
CA ASP A 106 -7.63 5.77 -25.28
C ASP A 106 -8.27 4.80 -24.29
N ALA A 107 -7.57 4.42 -23.23
CA ALA A 107 -8.01 3.45 -22.21
C ALA A 107 -8.71 4.16 -21.04
N VAL A 108 -9.93 4.64 -21.29
CA VAL A 108 -10.75 5.36 -20.30
C VAL A 108 -11.20 4.45 -19.13
N GLU A 109 -11.08 3.14 -19.25
CA GLU A 109 -11.64 2.17 -18.29
C GLU A 109 -10.56 1.36 -17.53
N ASP A 110 -9.30 1.45 -17.89
CA ASP A 110 -8.26 0.66 -17.23
C ASP A 110 -7.43 1.53 -16.28
N ASP A 111 -7.42 1.17 -15.02
CA ASP A 111 -6.51 1.68 -13.99
C ASP A 111 -5.10 1.14 -14.26
N ALA A 112 -4.48 1.65 -15.32
CA ALA A 112 -3.18 1.20 -15.80
C ALA A 112 -2.13 2.30 -15.66
N ASP A 113 -0.95 1.90 -15.21
CA ASP A 113 0.21 2.78 -15.08
C ASP A 113 0.95 2.94 -16.43
N PRO A 114 1.60 4.08 -16.67
CA PRO A 114 2.38 4.28 -17.89
C PRO A 114 3.69 3.48 -17.88
N ILE A 115 4.02 2.88 -19.02
CA ILE A 115 5.36 2.35 -19.28
C ILE A 115 6.27 3.52 -19.61
N GLU A 116 7.31 3.73 -18.81
CA GLU A 116 8.30 4.79 -19.05
C GLU A 116 9.55 4.22 -19.71
N ASN A 117 9.95 4.81 -20.86
CA ASN A 117 11.16 4.40 -21.60
C ASN A 117 11.26 2.91 -21.94
N GLY A 118 10.12 2.21 -22.09
CA GLY A 118 10.08 0.78 -22.39
C GLY A 118 10.39 -0.13 -21.20
N GLU A 119 10.37 0.40 -20.00
CA GLU A 119 10.59 -0.36 -18.75
C GLU A 119 9.54 -0.04 -17.70
N ILE A 120 9.37 -0.96 -16.76
CA ILE A 120 8.60 -0.78 -15.51
C ILE A 120 9.53 -1.07 -14.33
N ASP A 121 9.33 -0.40 -13.22
CA ASP A 121 10.10 -0.67 -11.99
C ASP A 121 9.28 -1.52 -11.01
N LEU A 122 9.64 -2.81 -10.92
CA LEU A 122 8.97 -3.75 -10.01
C LEU A 122 9.26 -3.46 -8.54
N GLY A 123 10.40 -2.84 -8.23
CA GLY A 123 10.71 -2.43 -6.87
C GLY A 123 9.81 -1.29 -6.41
N GLU A 124 9.59 -0.29 -7.26
CA GLU A 124 8.67 0.80 -6.96
C GLU A 124 7.22 0.28 -6.83
N LEU A 125 6.80 -0.62 -7.73
CA LEU A 125 5.49 -1.29 -7.63
C LEU A 125 5.30 -1.98 -6.27
N VAL A 126 6.31 -2.71 -5.79
CA VAL A 126 6.28 -3.37 -4.47
C VAL A 126 6.21 -2.35 -3.34
N ALA A 127 6.99 -1.28 -3.41
CA ALA A 127 6.97 -0.22 -2.42
C ALA A 127 5.60 0.49 -2.35
N GLU A 128 4.99 0.78 -3.48
CA GLU A 128 3.64 1.35 -3.55
C GLU A 128 2.58 0.39 -2.99
N THR A 129 2.67 -0.89 -3.33
CA THR A 129 1.75 -1.92 -2.81
C THR A 129 1.81 -1.97 -1.28
N ILE A 130 2.99 -2.01 -0.69
CA ILE A 130 3.16 -1.98 0.76
C ILE A 130 2.57 -0.70 1.34
N ALA A 131 2.86 0.46 0.75
CA ALA A 131 2.37 1.75 1.24
C ALA A 131 0.84 1.85 1.27
N LEU A 132 0.16 1.25 0.29
CA LEU A 132 -1.31 1.24 0.20
C LEU A 132 -1.96 0.29 1.22
N GLU A 133 -1.27 -0.80 1.56
CA GLU A 133 -1.77 -1.82 2.49
C GLU A 133 -1.39 -1.56 3.96
N LEU A 134 -0.52 -0.58 4.22
CA LEU A 134 -0.17 -0.19 5.57
C LEU A 134 -1.38 0.36 6.31
N ASP A 135 -1.64 -0.20 7.50
CA ASP A 135 -2.69 0.33 8.39
C ASP A 135 -2.27 1.71 8.91
N ALA A 136 -3.13 2.71 8.67
CA ALA A 136 -2.93 4.07 9.18
C ALA A 136 -3.10 4.18 10.70
N TYR A 137 -3.79 3.21 11.32
CA TYR A 137 -4.09 3.16 12.75
C TYR A 137 -3.77 1.78 13.34
N PRO A 138 -2.49 1.38 13.33
CA PRO A 138 -2.12 0.03 13.70
C PRO A 138 -2.43 -0.25 15.17
N ARG A 139 -2.91 -1.47 15.43
CA ARG A 139 -3.23 -1.95 16.77
C ARG A 139 -2.52 -3.27 17.01
N LYS A 140 -1.96 -3.41 18.19
CA LYS A 140 -1.37 -4.67 18.60
C LYS A 140 -2.48 -5.74 18.73
N PRO A 141 -2.27 -6.97 18.25
CA PRO A 141 -3.26 -8.02 18.37
C PRO A 141 -3.72 -8.22 19.82
N GLY A 142 -5.03 -8.24 20.05
CA GLY A 142 -5.64 -8.41 21.36
C GLY A 142 -5.88 -7.11 22.16
N GLU A 143 -5.50 -5.95 21.62
CA GLU A 143 -5.85 -4.67 22.23
C GLU A 143 -7.28 -4.28 21.88
N THR A 144 -8.04 -3.91 22.91
CA THR A 144 -9.36 -3.27 22.80
C THR A 144 -9.26 -1.85 23.32
N TYR A 145 -9.93 -0.93 22.67
CA TYR A 145 -10.10 0.42 23.20
C TYR A 145 -11.25 0.35 24.20
N ASP A 146 -10.94 0.37 25.50
CA ASP A 146 -11.93 0.60 26.54
C ASP A 146 -12.23 2.11 26.53
N ASP A 147 -13.34 2.49 25.92
CA ASP A 147 -13.84 3.85 26.01
C ASP A 147 -14.44 4.06 27.41
N PRO A 148 -13.79 4.82 28.30
CA PRO A 148 -14.32 5.06 29.64
C PRO A 148 -15.66 5.85 29.61
N ALA A 149 -16.08 6.35 28.45
CA ALA A 149 -17.37 6.97 28.26
C ALA A 149 -18.51 5.99 27.98
N LEU A 150 -18.19 4.72 27.65
CA LEU A 150 -19.21 3.68 27.42
C LEU A 150 -19.52 2.87 28.68
N ASP A 151 -18.66 2.90 29.72
CA ASP A 151 -18.90 2.23 31.01
C ASP A 151 -19.74 3.06 32.00
N SER A 152 -20.21 4.24 31.61
CA SER A 152 -21.13 5.04 32.40
C SER A 152 -22.57 4.94 31.88
N ASP A 153 -23.05 3.74 31.62
CA ASP A 153 -24.46 3.52 31.40
C ASP A 153 -24.96 2.44 32.34
N ASP A 154 -25.42 2.91 33.50
CA ASP A 154 -26.73 2.53 34.02
C ASP A 154 -27.05 3.46 35.18
N ASN A 155 -27.99 4.35 34.95
CA ASN A 155 -28.70 5.12 35.98
C ASN A 155 -28.33 6.61 36.16
N GLU A 156 -28.43 7.42 35.10
CA GLU A 156 -28.88 8.80 35.35
C GLU A 156 -29.75 9.28 34.19
N THR A 157 -30.96 9.71 34.55
CA THR A 157 -32.00 10.34 33.72
C THR A 157 -31.44 11.34 32.74
N LYS A 158 -31.51 11.03 31.44
CA LYS A 158 -31.25 11.97 30.35
C LYS A 158 -32.10 13.23 30.56
N PRO A 159 -31.50 14.41 30.60
CA PRO A 159 -32.27 15.65 30.52
C PRO A 159 -32.99 15.66 29.16
N PRO A 160 -34.23 16.13 29.08
CA PRO A 160 -35.01 16.12 27.85
C PRO A 160 -34.29 16.97 26.79
N SER A 161 -34.17 16.38 25.59
CA SER A 161 -33.59 17.05 24.44
C SER A 161 -34.20 18.44 24.25
N PRO A 162 -33.42 19.50 24.01
CA PRO A 162 -33.93 20.85 23.77
C PRO A 162 -34.91 20.95 22.58
N PHE A 163 -34.97 19.92 21.74
CA PHE A 163 -35.91 19.82 20.59
C PHE A 163 -37.23 19.14 20.92
N ALA A 164 -37.42 18.60 22.11
CA ALA A 164 -38.68 17.94 22.50
C ALA A 164 -39.85 18.93 22.63
N LYS A 165 -39.61 20.23 22.63
CA LYS A 165 -40.66 21.28 22.73
C LYS A 165 -41.28 21.72 21.40
N ILE A 166 -40.75 21.26 20.26
CA ILE A 166 -41.18 21.75 18.94
C ILE A 166 -42.34 20.89 18.36
N LEU A 167 -42.63 19.74 18.94
CA LEU A 167 -43.64 18.80 18.42
C LEU A 167 -45.01 18.89 19.11
N LYS A 168 -45.29 19.98 19.86
CA LYS A 168 -46.64 20.25 20.41
C LYS A 168 -47.05 21.66 20.06
N THR A 169 -47.47 21.87 18.84
CA THR A 169 -48.40 22.93 18.48
C THR A 169 -49.31 22.38 17.39
N ASP A 170 -50.57 22.43 17.64
CA ASP A 170 -51.77 21.98 16.88
C ASP A 170 -51.64 22.08 15.35
#